data_85772fde0357d99b0bbca8e36d63ca6d
#
_entry.id   85772fde0357d99b0bbca8e36d63ca6d
#
_cell.length_a   1.000
_cell.length_b   1.000
_cell.length_c   1.000
_cell.angle_alpha   90.00
_cell.angle_beta   90.00
_cell.angle_gamma   90.00
#
_symmetry.space_group_name_H-M   'P 1'
#
loop_
_entity.id
_entity.type
_entity.pdbx_description
1 polymer ?
#
loop_
_entity_poly.entity_id
_entity_poly.type
_entity_poly.pdbx_seq_one_letter_code
_entity_poly.pdbx_strand_id
1 'polypeptide(L)'
;MTVDVAVDRTAANGDEPGEPVTRRRPRRRIGLLSTSILLVGLGASFLSASVLAPDAVDKVTGDVKVSVLKTFHEVFAPDELPVIRLGVEGGMVELDRCDGTFTEMVSYRIDDVLPLFAAHNNCGGDVILGWELGQRVTVEGSDVIYEVVEERHTPKWSNVEELTGMTGESMVQTCFYGENKMRFLSLAPVDPAASGS
;
A
#
# COMPACT_ATOMS: atom_id res chain seq x y z
N MET A 1 19.72 22.13 83.26
CA MET A 1 21.06 22.63 83.06
C MET A 1 21.09 23.50 81.83
N THR A 2 21.05 24.77 82.12
CA THR A 2 21.15 25.88 81.18
C THR A 2 22.59 26.13 80.80
N VAL A 3 22.89 26.37 79.51
CA VAL A 3 24.03 27.17 79.09
C VAL A 3 23.64 28.01 77.89
N ASP A 4 23.52 29.30 78.12
CA ASP A 4 23.59 30.37 77.14
C ASP A 4 25.03 30.56 76.64
N VAL A 5 25.24 30.89 75.40
CA VAL A 5 26.35 31.71 74.90
C VAL A 5 25.98 32.42 73.63
N ALA A 6 25.67 33.63 73.69
CA ALA A 6 26.17 34.92 73.17
C ALA A 6 26.54 34.97 71.67
N VAL A 7 25.84 35.86 71.05
CA VAL A 7 26.01 36.71 69.85
C VAL A 7 27.49 37.17 69.63
N ASP A 8 27.90 37.07 68.38
CA ASP A 8 28.79 38.09 67.82
C ASP A 8 28.35 38.44 66.35
N ARG A 9 28.12 39.73 66.15
CA ARG A 9 27.83 40.43 64.92
C ARG A 9 29.14 40.97 64.38
N THR A 10 29.50 40.51 63.17
CA THR A 10 30.45 41.34 62.40
C THR A 10 29.91 41.42 60.93
N ALA A 11 29.63 42.68 60.60
CA ALA A 11 29.28 43.08 59.22
C ALA A 11 30.54 43.08 58.35
N ALA A 12 30.44 42.55 57.16
CA ALA A 12 31.33 42.86 56.05
C ALA A 12 30.53 43.01 54.80
N ASN A 13 30.42 44.21 54.27
CA ASN A 13 30.00 44.57 52.96
C ASN A 13 30.98 43.95 51.93
N GLY A 14 30.47 43.18 50.99
CA GLY A 14 31.18 42.73 49.79
C GLY A 14 30.30 43.00 48.56
N ASP A 15 30.61 44.09 47.87
CA ASP A 15 30.14 44.39 46.54
C ASP A 15 30.52 43.22 45.60
N GLU A 16 29.58 42.44 45.18
CA GLU A 16 29.77 41.53 44.04
C GLU A 16 29.26 42.22 42.77
N PRO A 17 30.06 42.23 41.67
CA PRO A 17 29.65 42.81 40.43
C PRO A 17 28.62 41.90 39.74
N GLY A 18 27.47 42.46 39.44
CA GLY A 18 26.35 41.76 38.79
C GLY A 18 26.74 41.08 37.48
N GLU A 19 26.55 39.76 37.43
CA GLU A 19 26.63 39.00 36.20
C GLU A 19 25.59 39.51 35.19
N PRO A 20 25.96 39.64 33.90
CA PRO A 20 24.99 40.03 32.87
C PRO A 20 23.98 38.91 32.65
N VAL A 21 22.74 39.19 33.02
CA VAL A 21 21.61 38.31 32.70
C VAL A 21 21.47 38.21 31.19
N THR A 22 22.04 37.16 30.59
CA THR A 22 21.86 36.82 29.18
C THR A 22 20.40 36.43 28.98
N ARG A 23 19.58 37.36 28.48
CA ARG A 23 18.24 37.10 27.96
C ARG A 23 18.32 36.06 26.85
N ARG A 24 18.13 34.80 27.20
CA ARG A 24 17.92 33.70 26.22
C ARG A 24 16.67 33.99 25.46
N ARG A 25 16.83 34.43 24.21
CA ARG A 25 15.73 34.63 23.25
C ARG A 25 14.99 33.30 23.03
N PRO A 26 13.65 33.28 23.07
CA PRO A 26 12.86 32.07 22.83
C PRO A 26 12.80 31.76 21.32
N ARG A 27 13.90 31.19 20.78
CA ARG A 27 13.96 30.77 19.38
C ARG A 27 13.15 29.50 19.06
N ARG A 28 12.63 28.80 20.09
CA ARG A 28 11.96 27.50 19.90
C ARG A 28 10.47 27.57 19.54
N ARG A 29 9.78 28.69 19.70
CA ARG A 29 8.33 28.77 19.46
C ARG A 29 7.94 29.04 18.03
N ILE A 30 8.81 29.60 17.21
CA ILE A 30 8.54 29.91 15.80
C ILE A 30 8.53 28.63 14.94
N GLY A 31 9.40 27.64 15.24
CA GLY A 31 9.46 26.38 14.50
C GLY A 31 8.19 25.52 14.65
N LEU A 32 7.59 25.48 15.85
CA LEU A 32 6.38 24.69 16.11
C LEU A 32 5.14 25.26 15.43
N LEU A 33 4.99 26.58 15.40
CA LEU A 33 3.86 27.24 14.74
C LEU A 33 3.91 27.11 13.21
N SER A 34 5.10 27.23 12.61
CA SER A 34 5.27 27.06 11.16
C SER A 34 5.00 25.61 10.71
N THR A 35 5.41 24.61 11.47
CA THR A 35 5.14 23.20 11.19
C THR A 35 3.63 22.89 11.27
N SER A 36 2.95 23.43 12.26
CA SER A 36 1.50 23.23 12.43
C SER A 36 0.69 23.87 11.30
N ILE A 37 1.05 25.05 10.83
CA ILE A 37 0.38 25.73 9.72
C ILE A 37 0.59 24.95 8.42
N LEU A 38 1.78 24.39 8.20
CA LEU A 38 2.10 23.59 7.02
C LEU A 38 1.29 22.29 7.01
N LEU A 39 1.17 21.60 8.15
CA LEU A 39 0.37 20.38 8.26
C LEU A 39 -1.13 20.64 8.07
N VAL A 40 -1.66 21.72 8.63
CA VAL A 40 -3.07 22.11 8.42
C VAL A 40 -3.32 22.47 6.96
N GLY A 41 -2.40 23.21 6.34
CA GLY A 41 -2.49 23.55 4.91
C GLY A 41 -2.48 22.33 4.00
N LEU A 42 -1.60 21.37 4.25
CA LEU A 42 -1.56 20.10 3.51
C LEU A 42 -2.84 19.26 3.73
N GLY A 43 -3.33 19.19 4.96
CA GLY A 43 -4.57 18.49 5.28
C GLY A 43 -5.78 19.09 4.59
N ALA A 44 -5.92 20.42 4.59
CA ALA A 44 -7.00 21.12 3.91
C ALA A 44 -6.93 20.95 2.39
N SER A 45 -5.73 20.98 1.81
CA SER A 45 -5.52 20.75 0.37
C SER A 45 -5.89 19.33 -0.03
N PHE A 46 -5.53 18.34 0.76
CA PHE A 46 -5.88 16.94 0.52
C PHE A 46 -7.40 16.72 0.59
N LEU A 47 -8.06 17.26 1.61
CA LEU A 47 -9.53 17.19 1.72
C LEU A 47 -10.23 17.86 0.55
N SER A 48 -9.76 19.02 0.13
CA SER A 48 -10.32 19.71 -1.04
C SER A 48 -10.14 18.91 -2.32
N ALA A 49 -8.96 18.30 -2.54
CA ALA A 49 -8.68 17.45 -3.69
C ALA A 49 -9.55 16.19 -3.69
N SER A 50 -9.79 15.57 -2.52
CA SER A 50 -10.65 14.39 -2.40
C SER A 50 -12.11 14.65 -2.79
N VAL A 51 -12.58 15.88 -2.62
CA VAL A 51 -13.95 16.27 -3.02
C VAL A 51 -14.03 16.70 -4.50
N LEU A 52 -13.02 17.41 -5.00
CA LEU A 52 -13.03 18.00 -6.33
C LEU A 52 -12.52 17.05 -7.43
N ALA A 53 -11.64 16.11 -7.08
CA ALA A 53 -11.03 15.16 -8.01
C ALA A 53 -10.81 13.80 -7.33
N PRO A 54 -11.88 13.08 -6.95
CA PRO A 54 -11.79 11.82 -6.20
C PRO A 54 -10.96 10.77 -6.95
N ASP A 55 -11.13 10.62 -8.25
CA ASP A 55 -10.38 9.65 -9.05
C ASP A 55 -8.88 9.93 -9.06
N ALA A 56 -8.47 11.20 -9.08
CA ALA A 56 -7.06 11.57 -9.03
C ALA A 56 -6.43 11.23 -7.66
N VAL A 57 -7.18 11.44 -6.58
CA VAL A 57 -6.72 11.08 -5.22
C VAL A 57 -6.66 9.58 -5.06
N ASP A 58 -7.67 8.85 -5.54
CA ASP A 58 -7.71 7.38 -5.52
C ASP A 58 -6.52 6.80 -6.28
N LYS A 59 -6.25 7.32 -7.49
CA LYS A 59 -5.09 6.92 -8.29
C LYS A 59 -3.77 7.11 -7.55
N VAL A 60 -3.51 8.32 -7.06
CA VAL A 60 -2.24 8.62 -6.34
C VAL A 60 -2.08 7.76 -5.11
N THR A 61 -3.16 7.57 -4.35
CA THR A 61 -3.14 6.75 -3.14
C THR A 61 -2.89 5.28 -3.48
N GLY A 62 -3.52 4.78 -4.54
CA GLY A 62 -3.34 3.43 -5.05
C GLY A 62 -1.93 3.19 -5.56
N ASP A 63 -1.39 4.10 -6.39
CA ASP A 63 -0.02 4.01 -6.92
C ASP A 63 1.01 3.96 -5.78
N VAL A 64 0.84 4.78 -4.74
CA VAL A 64 1.70 4.75 -3.54
C VAL A 64 1.58 3.41 -2.82
N LYS A 65 0.36 2.91 -2.62
CA LYS A 65 0.12 1.62 -1.96
C LYS A 65 0.80 0.47 -2.71
N VAL A 66 0.60 0.37 -4.01
CA VAL A 66 1.22 -0.66 -4.86
C VAL A 66 2.74 -0.58 -4.81
N SER A 67 3.32 0.62 -4.91
CA SER A 67 4.76 0.83 -4.82
C SER A 67 5.33 0.40 -3.46
N VAL A 68 4.63 0.71 -2.37
CA VAL A 68 5.03 0.30 -1.03
C VAL A 68 4.97 -1.22 -0.87
N LEU A 69 3.90 -1.88 -1.35
CA LEU A 69 3.77 -3.32 -1.30
C LEU A 69 4.89 -4.02 -2.09
N LYS A 70 5.18 -3.55 -3.31
CA LYS A 70 6.28 -4.06 -4.13
C LYS A 70 7.62 -3.91 -3.43
N THR A 71 7.95 -2.71 -2.95
CA THR A 71 9.21 -2.45 -2.24
C THR A 71 9.32 -3.26 -0.95
N PHE A 72 8.22 -3.40 -0.21
CA PHE A 72 8.20 -4.21 1.01
C PHE A 72 8.54 -5.66 0.70
N HIS A 73 7.93 -6.24 -0.33
CA HIS A 73 8.20 -7.61 -0.76
C HIS A 73 9.67 -7.78 -1.18
N GLU A 74 10.18 -6.88 -2.03
CA GLU A 74 11.58 -6.91 -2.51
C GLU A 74 12.61 -6.80 -1.38
N VAL A 75 12.31 -6.06 -0.31
CA VAL A 75 13.26 -5.81 0.79
C VAL A 75 13.16 -6.87 1.90
N PHE A 76 11.95 -7.29 2.25
CA PHE A 76 11.72 -8.14 3.43
C PHE A 76 11.46 -9.61 3.11
N ALA A 77 11.07 -9.90 1.87
CA ALA A 77 10.79 -11.27 1.42
C ALA A 77 11.31 -11.54 -0.01
N PRO A 78 12.59 -11.21 -0.32
CA PRO A 78 13.12 -11.28 -1.69
C PRO A 78 13.12 -12.68 -2.28
N ASP A 79 13.19 -13.70 -1.44
CA ASP A 79 13.24 -15.12 -1.84
C ASP A 79 11.84 -15.78 -1.83
N GLU A 80 10.81 -15.06 -1.38
CA GLU A 80 9.44 -15.57 -1.35
C GLU A 80 8.70 -15.19 -2.64
N LEU A 81 7.98 -16.13 -3.22
CA LEU A 81 7.11 -15.82 -4.36
C LEU A 81 5.85 -15.12 -3.88
N PRO A 82 5.37 -14.10 -4.63
CA PRO A 82 4.06 -13.53 -4.37
C PRO A 82 2.98 -14.61 -4.39
N VAL A 83 2.02 -14.51 -3.46
CA VAL A 83 0.97 -15.49 -3.29
C VAL A 83 -0.40 -14.84 -3.42
N ILE A 84 -1.32 -15.53 -4.08
CA ILE A 84 -2.74 -15.19 -4.07
C ILE A 84 -3.54 -16.31 -3.39
N ARG A 85 -4.71 -15.95 -2.89
CA ARG A 85 -5.68 -16.87 -2.32
C ARG A 85 -6.87 -16.96 -3.25
N LEU A 86 -7.19 -18.17 -3.72
CA LEU A 86 -8.40 -18.40 -4.49
C LEU A 86 -9.58 -18.61 -3.55
N GLY A 87 -10.69 -17.97 -3.88
CA GLY A 87 -11.95 -18.08 -3.18
C GLY A 87 -12.88 -19.07 -3.87
N VAL A 88 -14.16 -18.97 -3.50
CA VAL A 88 -15.21 -19.79 -4.11
C VAL A 88 -15.55 -19.30 -5.53
N GLU A 89 -16.14 -20.17 -6.34
CA GLU A 89 -16.77 -19.74 -7.58
C GLU A 89 -18.03 -18.95 -7.30
N GLY A 90 -18.35 -17.98 -8.15
CA GLY A 90 -19.53 -17.15 -7.98
C GLY A 90 -19.61 -15.99 -8.96
N GLY A 91 -20.19 -14.92 -8.46
CA GLY A 91 -20.39 -13.67 -9.20
C GLY A 91 -20.05 -12.46 -8.34
N MET A 92 -20.74 -11.35 -8.61
CA MET A 92 -20.52 -10.10 -7.89
C MET A 92 -20.74 -10.23 -6.38
N VAL A 93 -21.69 -11.08 -5.94
CA VAL A 93 -21.98 -11.25 -4.51
C VAL A 93 -20.79 -11.86 -3.77
N GLU A 94 -20.13 -12.84 -4.37
CA GLU A 94 -18.93 -13.47 -3.82
C GLU A 94 -17.74 -12.52 -3.87
N LEU A 95 -17.55 -11.83 -4.98
CA LEU A 95 -16.52 -10.82 -5.18
C LEU A 95 -16.62 -9.68 -4.15
N ASP A 96 -17.83 -9.22 -3.86
CA ASP A 96 -18.11 -8.12 -2.94
C ASP A 96 -17.93 -8.50 -1.45
N ARG A 97 -17.67 -9.76 -1.12
CA ARG A 97 -17.33 -10.17 0.26
C ARG A 97 -16.05 -9.53 0.77
N CYS A 98 -15.17 -9.16 -0.14
CA CYS A 98 -13.94 -8.44 0.20
C CYS A 98 -13.09 -9.13 1.28
N ASP A 99 -12.97 -10.44 1.20
CA ASP A 99 -12.30 -11.30 2.18
C ASP A 99 -10.82 -11.56 1.88
N GLY A 100 -10.29 -10.88 0.87
CA GLY A 100 -8.90 -11.01 0.43
C GLY A 100 -8.66 -12.22 -0.49
N THR A 101 -9.72 -12.85 -0.99
CA THR A 101 -9.62 -13.94 -1.97
C THR A 101 -10.00 -13.49 -3.37
N PHE A 102 -9.51 -14.22 -4.36
CA PHE A 102 -9.89 -14.06 -5.77
C PHE A 102 -11.05 -15.00 -6.10
N THR A 103 -12.22 -14.44 -6.37
CA THR A 103 -13.44 -15.19 -6.73
C THR A 103 -13.34 -15.68 -8.16
N GLU A 104 -13.61 -16.98 -8.40
CA GLU A 104 -13.74 -17.49 -9.76
C GLU A 104 -15.06 -17.01 -10.37
N MET A 105 -14.97 -16.23 -11.44
CA MET A 105 -16.10 -15.53 -12.05
C MET A 105 -16.85 -16.44 -13.03
N VAL A 106 -17.97 -17.00 -12.61
CA VAL A 106 -18.80 -17.91 -13.44
C VAL A 106 -19.30 -17.24 -14.74
N SER A 107 -19.56 -15.93 -14.69
CA SER A 107 -20.02 -15.15 -15.85
C SER A 107 -18.99 -15.01 -16.97
N TYR A 108 -17.73 -15.36 -16.70
CA TYR A 108 -16.63 -15.32 -17.68
C TYR A 108 -16.35 -16.68 -18.31
N ARG A 109 -17.10 -17.72 -17.95
CA ARG A 109 -16.97 -19.07 -18.53
C ARG A 109 -17.65 -19.14 -19.89
N ILE A 110 -16.94 -18.69 -20.92
CA ILE A 110 -17.33 -18.84 -22.33
C ILE A 110 -16.21 -19.55 -23.11
N ASP A 111 -16.50 -20.02 -24.32
CA ASP A 111 -15.50 -20.67 -25.16
C ASP A 111 -14.32 -19.73 -25.45
N ASP A 112 -13.11 -20.28 -25.48
CA ASP A 112 -11.86 -19.58 -25.74
C ASP A 112 -11.46 -18.47 -24.72
N VAL A 113 -12.10 -18.43 -23.57
CA VAL A 113 -11.72 -17.58 -22.43
C VAL A 113 -11.25 -18.45 -21.25
N LEU A 114 -10.08 -18.14 -20.73
CA LEU A 114 -9.51 -18.85 -19.59
C LEU A 114 -10.36 -18.64 -18.33
N PRO A 115 -10.36 -19.58 -17.37
CA PRO A 115 -10.94 -19.36 -16.05
C PRO A 115 -10.44 -18.07 -15.44
N LEU A 116 -11.35 -17.20 -15.00
CA LEU A 116 -11.03 -15.89 -14.45
C LEU A 116 -11.24 -15.84 -12.94
N PHE A 117 -10.21 -15.44 -12.23
CA PHE A 117 -10.24 -15.17 -10.80
C PHE A 117 -10.10 -13.66 -10.55
N ALA A 118 -11.10 -13.04 -9.93
CA ALA A 118 -11.18 -11.60 -9.76
C ALA A 118 -11.16 -11.21 -8.27
N ALA A 119 -10.53 -10.07 -7.99
CA ALA A 119 -10.63 -9.41 -6.69
C ALA A 119 -10.67 -7.89 -6.88
N HIS A 120 -11.43 -7.18 -6.06
CA HIS A 120 -11.37 -5.73 -6.04
C HIS A 120 -10.00 -5.25 -5.57
N ASN A 121 -9.50 -4.15 -6.16
CA ASN A 121 -8.20 -3.58 -5.82
C ASN A 121 -8.07 -3.21 -4.32
N ASN A 122 -9.14 -2.75 -3.70
CA ASN A 122 -9.18 -2.43 -2.26
C ASN A 122 -9.42 -3.65 -1.35
N CYS A 123 -9.65 -4.84 -1.94
CA CYS A 123 -9.92 -6.09 -1.23
C CYS A 123 -8.80 -7.13 -1.43
N GLY A 124 -7.58 -6.70 -1.67
CA GLY A 124 -6.42 -7.57 -1.87
C GLY A 124 -6.09 -7.86 -3.34
N GLY A 125 -6.95 -7.46 -4.29
CA GLY A 125 -6.66 -7.62 -5.72
C GLY A 125 -5.50 -6.74 -6.20
N ASP A 126 -5.17 -5.66 -5.49
CA ASP A 126 -4.09 -4.76 -5.83
C ASP A 126 -2.70 -5.39 -5.78
N VAL A 127 -2.54 -6.54 -5.15
CA VAL A 127 -1.28 -7.30 -5.17
C VAL A 127 -0.80 -7.58 -6.59
N ILE A 128 -1.72 -7.87 -7.53
CA ILE A 128 -1.36 -8.15 -8.91
C ILE A 128 -1.02 -6.90 -9.72
N LEU A 129 -1.31 -5.68 -9.23
CA LEU A 129 -0.95 -4.44 -9.92
C LEU A 129 0.57 -4.20 -9.98
N GLY A 130 1.32 -4.80 -9.05
CA GLY A 130 2.78 -4.75 -9.02
C GLY A 130 3.47 -5.87 -9.80
N TRP A 131 2.74 -6.85 -10.31
CA TRP A 131 3.34 -7.99 -11.00
C TRP A 131 3.79 -7.65 -12.42
N GLU A 132 4.78 -8.37 -12.92
CA GLU A 132 5.38 -8.15 -14.23
C GLU A 132 5.32 -9.44 -15.07
N LEU A 133 5.41 -9.32 -16.39
CA LEU A 133 5.54 -10.48 -17.27
C LEU A 133 6.82 -11.27 -16.93
N GLY A 134 6.72 -12.59 -16.90
CA GLY A 134 7.78 -13.50 -16.47
C GLY A 134 7.91 -13.65 -14.96
N GLN A 135 7.13 -12.91 -14.17
CA GLN A 135 7.15 -13.04 -12.72
C GLN A 135 6.52 -14.37 -12.29
N ARG A 136 7.23 -15.07 -11.38
CA ARG A 136 6.73 -16.28 -10.76
C ARG A 136 5.87 -15.94 -9.54
N VAL A 137 4.77 -16.68 -9.40
CA VAL A 137 3.77 -16.50 -8.34
C VAL A 137 3.25 -17.85 -7.89
N THR A 138 2.62 -17.89 -6.72
CA THR A 138 2.00 -19.11 -6.18
C THR A 138 0.55 -18.87 -5.80
N VAL A 139 -0.18 -19.95 -5.66
CA VAL A 139 -1.55 -19.99 -5.12
C VAL A 139 -1.48 -20.64 -3.74
N GLU A 140 -2.07 -20.02 -2.73
CA GLU A 140 -2.10 -20.56 -1.37
C GLU A 140 -2.68 -21.99 -1.37
N GLY A 141 -1.95 -22.91 -0.74
CA GLY A 141 -2.35 -24.32 -0.68
C GLY A 141 -2.04 -25.14 -1.93
N SER A 142 -1.34 -24.57 -2.91
CA SER A 142 -0.86 -25.28 -4.11
C SER A 142 0.66 -25.34 -4.11
N ASP A 143 1.21 -26.48 -4.53
CA ASP A 143 2.65 -26.64 -4.77
C ASP A 143 3.06 -26.19 -6.20
N VAL A 144 2.10 -25.77 -7.02
CA VAL A 144 2.34 -25.33 -8.39
C VAL A 144 2.84 -23.89 -8.40
N ILE A 145 3.95 -23.66 -9.07
CA ILE A 145 4.46 -22.32 -9.38
C ILE A 145 3.89 -21.91 -10.74
N TYR A 146 3.35 -20.73 -10.81
CA TYR A 146 2.86 -20.12 -12.04
C TYR A 146 3.78 -18.99 -12.47
N GLU A 147 3.78 -18.70 -13.77
CA GLU A 147 4.44 -17.54 -14.37
C GLU A 147 3.39 -16.66 -15.04
N VAL A 148 3.54 -15.35 -14.90
CA VAL A 148 2.73 -14.35 -15.61
C VAL A 148 3.20 -14.35 -17.07
N VAL A 149 2.37 -14.87 -17.97
CA VAL A 149 2.76 -15.07 -19.38
C VAL A 149 2.15 -14.05 -20.34
N GLU A 150 1.02 -13.44 -19.97
CA GLU A 150 0.37 -12.41 -20.81
C GLU A 150 -0.32 -11.38 -19.93
N GLU A 151 -0.39 -10.13 -20.40
CA GLU A 151 -1.10 -9.04 -19.80
C GLU A 151 -2.07 -8.40 -20.78
N ARG A 152 -3.30 -8.13 -20.32
CA ARG A 152 -4.30 -7.40 -21.09
C ARG A 152 -4.99 -6.35 -20.23
N HIS A 153 -5.30 -5.23 -20.85
CA HIS A 153 -6.07 -4.16 -20.23
C HIS A 153 -7.35 -3.93 -21.00
N THR A 154 -8.46 -3.78 -20.27
CA THR A 154 -9.74 -3.37 -20.88
C THR A 154 -10.36 -2.24 -20.06
N PRO A 155 -11.28 -1.45 -20.63
CA PRO A 155 -12.15 -0.60 -19.86
C PRO A 155 -12.99 -1.42 -18.86
N LYS A 156 -13.39 -0.83 -17.74
CA LYS A 156 -14.37 -1.46 -16.84
C LYS A 156 -15.66 -1.75 -17.61
N TRP A 157 -16.25 -2.89 -17.34
CA TRP A 157 -17.51 -3.34 -17.97
C TRP A 157 -17.39 -3.67 -19.47
N SER A 158 -16.18 -3.94 -19.95
CA SER A 158 -15.96 -4.51 -21.28
C SER A 158 -16.60 -5.89 -21.43
N ASN A 159 -16.85 -6.28 -22.68
CA ASN A 159 -17.35 -7.60 -22.99
C ASN A 159 -16.29 -8.68 -22.70
N VAL A 160 -16.74 -9.87 -22.30
CA VAL A 160 -15.86 -11.00 -21.97
C VAL A 160 -15.05 -11.46 -23.19
N GLU A 161 -15.62 -11.33 -24.38
CA GLU A 161 -14.98 -11.67 -25.65
C GLU A 161 -13.68 -10.91 -25.90
N GLU A 162 -13.47 -9.77 -25.24
CA GLU A 162 -12.19 -9.04 -25.31
C GLU A 162 -11.03 -9.83 -24.67
N LEU A 163 -11.33 -10.92 -23.94
CA LEU A 163 -10.34 -11.77 -23.29
C LEU A 163 -10.06 -13.06 -24.07
N THR A 164 -10.75 -13.29 -25.19
CA THR A 164 -10.52 -14.47 -26.04
C THR A 164 -9.08 -14.52 -26.53
N GLY A 165 -8.54 -15.74 -26.63
CA GLY A 165 -7.22 -16.00 -27.16
C GLY A 165 -6.06 -15.61 -26.24
N MET A 166 -6.31 -15.28 -24.98
CA MET A 166 -5.22 -15.19 -23.98
C MET A 166 -4.63 -16.56 -23.75
N THR A 167 -3.30 -16.61 -23.62
CA THR A 167 -2.52 -17.84 -23.42
C THR A 167 -2.35 -18.11 -21.92
N GLY A 168 -2.23 -19.39 -21.53
CA GLY A 168 -2.07 -19.78 -20.14
C GLY A 168 -3.10 -20.80 -19.69
N GLU A 169 -3.23 -21.00 -18.39
CA GLU A 169 -4.19 -21.92 -17.77
C GLU A 169 -5.35 -21.19 -17.09
N SER A 170 -5.07 -20.01 -16.54
CA SER A 170 -6.04 -19.19 -15.84
C SER A 170 -5.70 -17.71 -15.95
N MET A 171 -6.63 -16.84 -15.54
CA MET A 171 -6.41 -15.41 -15.47
C MET A 171 -6.73 -14.88 -14.08
N VAL A 172 -5.98 -13.87 -13.64
CA VAL A 172 -6.30 -13.06 -12.47
C VAL A 172 -6.61 -11.63 -12.88
N GLN A 173 -7.58 -11.01 -12.21
CA GLN A 173 -8.08 -9.68 -12.58
C GLN A 173 -8.23 -8.78 -11.36
N THR A 174 -7.90 -7.50 -11.56
CA THR A 174 -8.27 -6.40 -10.67
C THR A 174 -8.49 -5.10 -11.43
N CYS A 175 -9.03 -4.08 -10.74
CA CYS A 175 -9.17 -2.74 -11.30
C CYS A 175 -7.98 -1.86 -10.93
N PHE A 176 -7.60 -0.93 -11.82
CA PHE A 176 -6.69 0.16 -11.45
C PHE A 176 -7.42 1.16 -10.54
N TYR A 177 -6.69 1.75 -9.60
CA TYR A 177 -7.19 2.81 -8.73
C TYR A 177 -7.47 4.09 -9.54
N GLY A 178 -8.61 4.71 -9.32
CA GLY A 178 -8.99 5.97 -9.95
C GLY A 178 -9.06 5.96 -11.49
N GLU A 179 -9.04 4.78 -12.12
CA GLU A 179 -9.09 4.65 -13.58
C GLU A 179 -10.29 3.80 -14.03
N ASN A 180 -10.82 4.11 -15.20
CA ASN A 180 -11.80 3.25 -15.87
C ASN A 180 -11.09 2.13 -16.63
N LYS A 181 -10.30 1.32 -15.90
CA LYS A 181 -9.46 0.28 -16.50
C LYS A 181 -9.32 -0.92 -15.59
N MET A 182 -9.35 -2.11 -16.16
CA MET A 182 -9.07 -3.40 -15.54
C MET A 182 -7.76 -3.97 -16.05
N ARG A 183 -7.07 -4.70 -15.21
CA ARG A 183 -5.86 -5.46 -15.52
C ARG A 183 -6.18 -6.93 -15.46
N PHE A 184 -5.81 -7.66 -16.50
CA PHE A 184 -5.85 -9.11 -16.57
C PHE A 184 -4.43 -9.62 -16.77
N LEU A 185 -4.06 -10.60 -15.98
CA LEU A 185 -2.79 -11.32 -16.11
C LEU A 185 -3.12 -12.79 -16.29
N SER A 186 -2.60 -13.40 -17.33
CA SER A 186 -2.72 -14.85 -17.47
C SER A 186 -1.53 -15.55 -16.83
N LEU A 187 -1.81 -16.70 -16.26
CA LEU A 187 -0.90 -17.54 -15.52
C LEU A 187 -0.74 -18.88 -16.20
N ALA A 188 0.49 -19.31 -16.39
CA ALA A 188 0.81 -20.65 -16.86
C ALA A 188 1.66 -21.38 -15.82
N PRO A 189 1.44 -22.68 -15.58
CA PRO A 189 2.27 -23.46 -14.68
C PRO A 189 3.70 -23.54 -15.22
N VAL A 190 4.67 -23.36 -14.32
CA VAL A 190 6.09 -23.53 -14.65
C VAL A 190 6.44 -25.00 -14.55
N ASP A 191 6.93 -25.59 -15.63
CA ASP A 191 7.42 -26.96 -15.62
C ASP A 191 8.68 -27.01 -14.72
N PRO A 192 8.67 -27.78 -13.62
CA PRO A 192 9.82 -27.91 -12.74
C PRO A 192 11.07 -28.46 -13.46
N ALA A 193 10.91 -29.14 -14.59
CA ALA A 193 12.00 -29.63 -15.40
C ALA A 193 12.71 -28.56 -16.23
N ALA A 194 12.08 -27.41 -16.49
CA ALA A 194 12.64 -26.33 -17.31
C ALA A 194 13.57 -25.37 -16.52
N SER A 195 13.63 -25.47 -15.19
CA SER A 195 14.40 -24.56 -14.33
C SER A 195 15.83 -25.01 -14.04
N GLY A 196 16.36 -26.03 -14.74
CA GLY A 196 17.66 -26.65 -14.48
C GLY A 196 18.70 -26.54 -15.62
N SER A 197 18.62 -25.52 -16.50
CA SER A 197 19.61 -25.33 -17.58
C SER A 197 20.43 -24.06 -17.43
#